data_51a250ee7e5b9983c1842af737e150e1
#
_entry.id   51a250ee7e5b9983c1842af737e150e1
#
_cell.length_a   1.000
_cell.length_b   1.000
_cell.length_c   1.000
_cell.angle_alpha   90.00
_cell.angle_beta   90.00
_cell.angle_gamma   90.00
#
_symmetry.space_group_name_H-M   'P 1'
#
loop_
_entity.id
_entity.type
_entity.pdbx_description
1 polymer ?
#
loop_
_entity_poly.entity_id
_entity_poly.type
_entity_poly.pdbx_seq_one_letter_code
_entity_poly.pdbx_strand_id
1 'polypeptide(L)'
;MRDLIGKKLNNVEFIERDGKAYGKLQNSGVSMEYEIKPVTLHKPVEAVLMDLDGTTVTSEEFWIYIIERTMQELVSDNNFHLEEADVPFVSGFTTADHLQYCINKYYPNEDLGKAIEIYHKVAKAELDEILEGRGKVEAFKPTEGLKEFLYELKRRGIKIGLVTSGLDYKAIPEIVAVFRTLDMGDPLKFYDAIITGGHRKDTHEYGSLGEIAAKPHPWVYTEVAYMGLKIKNPENVIGIEDSAAGVMALRFAGFPVFGLNAGNITQSGLDCLCYKKVDSLQEILDEIE
;
A
#
# COMPACT_ATOMS: atom_id res chain seq x y z
N MET A 1 2.34 23.73 2.02
CA MET A 1 1.35 23.91 0.93
C MET A 1 1.81 24.84 -0.19
N ARG A 2 2.25 26.08 0.09
CA ARG A 2 2.73 27.01 -0.98
C ARG A 2 3.87 26.41 -1.80
N ASP A 3 4.75 25.66 -1.18
CA ASP A 3 5.91 25.03 -1.82
C ASP A 3 5.55 23.86 -2.77
N LEU A 4 4.28 23.41 -2.73
CA LEU A 4 3.78 22.38 -3.65
C LEU A 4 3.22 22.99 -4.95
N ILE A 5 2.74 24.23 -4.92
CA ILE A 5 2.09 24.84 -6.09
C ILE A 5 3.04 24.89 -7.28
N GLY A 6 2.59 24.33 -8.40
CA GLY A 6 3.39 24.18 -9.62
C GLY A 6 4.20 22.89 -9.70
N LYS A 7 4.31 22.11 -8.61
CA LYS A 7 4.96 20.79 -8.68
C LYS A 7 4.10 19.77 -9.41
N LYS A 8 4.78 18.87 -10.12
CA LYS A 8 4.19 17.68 -10.73
C LYS A 8 4.83 16.44 -10.13
N LEU A 9 3.99 15.52 -9.70
CA LEU A 9 4.40 14.20 -9.24
C LEU A 9 3.58 13.15 -9.99
N ASN A 10 4.24 12.43 -10.89
CA ASN A 10 3.59 11.48 -11.79
C ASN A 10 2.41 12.13 -12.54
N ASN A 11 1.20 11.66 -12.31
CA ASN A 11 -0.03 12.13 -12.93
C ASN A 11 -0.78 13.19 -12.10
N VAL A 12 -0.14 13.75 -11.06
CA VAL A 12 -0.70 14.82 -10.21
C VAL A 12 0.06 16.12 -10.41
N GLU A 13 -0.67 17.22 -10.63
CA GLU A 13 -0.16 18.58 -10.63
C GLU A 13 -0.82 19.36 -9.49
N PHE A 14 -0.01 20.06 -8.67
CA PHE A 14 -0.51 20.90 -7.60
C PHE A 14 -0.73 22.32 -8.13
N ILE A 15 -1.98 22.78 -8.06
CA ILE A 15 -2.38 24.09 -8.59
C ILE A 15 -3.03 24.96 -7.51
N GLU A 16 -3.02 26.27 -7.71
CA GLU A 16 -3.77 27.22 -6.90
C GLU A 16 -4.91 27.82 -7.72
N ARG A 17 -6.10 27.93 -7.13
CA ARG A 17 -7.24 28.63 -7.68
C ARG A 17 -8.02 29.31 -6.56
N ASP A 18 -8.27 30.61 -6.72
CA ASP A 18 -9.04 31.43 -5.73
C ASP A 18 -8.48 31.33 -4.30
N GLY A 19 -7.14 31.29 -4.18
CA GLY A 19 -6.44 31.18 -2.91
C GLY A 19 -6.51 29.82 -2.24
N LYS A 20 -6.97 28.77 -2.95
CA LYS A 20 -7.07 27.41 -2.49
C LYS A 20 -6.13 26.50 -3.30
N ALA A 21 -5.54 25.51 -2.61
CA ALA A 21 -4.70 24.50 -3.24
C ALA A 21 -5.54 23.30 -3.72
N TYR A 22 -5.21 22.79 -4.89
CA TYR A 22 -5.81 21.61 -5.48
C TYR A 22 -4.74 20.63 -5.97
N GLY A 23 -5.04 19.34 -5.86
CA GLY A 23 -4.37 18.30 -6.63
C GLY A 23 -5.16 18.04 -7.91
N LYS A 24 -4.54 18.31 -9.06
CA LYS A 24 -5.11 18.01 -10.37
C LYS A 24 -4.58 16.67 -10.85
N LEU A 25 -5.43 15.66 -10.82
CA LEU A 25 -5.12 14.29 -11.18
C LEU A 25 -5.51 14.03 -12.64
N GLN A 26 -4.56 13.52 -13.42
CA GLN A 26 -4.78 13.08 -14.80
C GLN A 26 -4.88 11.56 -14.83
N ASN A 27 -6.04 11.02 -15.23
CA ASN A 27 -6.23 9.59 -15.35
C ASN A 27 -7.04 9.26 -16.61
N SER A 28 -6.49 8.42 -17.50
CA SER A 28 -7.18 7.89 -18.68
C SER A 28 -7.89 8.97 -19.54
N GLY A 29 -7.22 10.13 -19.71
CA GLY A 29 -7.78 11.25 -20.49
C GLY A 29 -8.77 12.15 -19.74
N VAL A 30 -9.09 11.82 -18.49
CA VAL A 30 -9.93 12.64 -17.62
C VAL A 30 -9.08 13.40 -16.61
N SER A 31 -9.36 14.71 -16.46
CA SER A 31 -8.74 15.55 -15.44
C SER A 31 -9.71 15.77 -14.29
N MET A 32 -9.28 15.47 -13.08
CA MET A 32 -10.07 15.67 -11.87
C MET A 32 -9.29 16.57 -10.92
N GLU A 33 -9.99 17.47 -10.24
CA GLU A 33 -9.40 18.42 -9.30
C GLU A 33 -9.97 18.20 -7.91
N TYR A 34 -9.08 18.01 -6.93
CA TYR A 34 -9.43 17.79 -5.54
C TYR A 34 -8.88 18.94 -4.68
N GLU A 35 -9.75 19.66 -3.98
CA GLU A 35 -9.34 20.70 -3.03
C GLU A 35 -8.57 20.06 -1.88
N ILE A 36 -7.37 20.58 -1.61
CA ILE A 36 -6.54 20.15 -0.47
C ILE A 36 -6.87 21.05 0.72
N LYS A 37 -7.90 20.67 1.45
CA LYS A 37 -8.35 21.41 2.62
C LYS A 37 -7.36 21.30 3.79
N PRO A 38 -7.23 22.32 4.64
CA PRO A 38 -6.61 22.14 5.94
C PRO A 38 -7.29 21.00 6.69
N VAL A 39 -6.50 20.20 7.39
CA VAL A 39 -7.01 19.11 8.23
C VAL A 39 -6.63 19.34 9.68
N THR A 40 -7.50 18.92 10.56
CA THR A 40 -7.33 18.95 12.01
C THR A 40 -7.63 17.56 12.53
N LEU A 41 -6.88 17.12 13.54
CA LEU A 41 -7.22 15.90 14.25
C LEU A 41 -8.42 16.17 15.16
N HIS A 42 -9.52 15.50 14.90
CA HIS A 42 -10.71 15.54 15.77
C HIS A 42 -10.75 14.29 16.64
N LYS A 43 -11.10 14.47 17.91
CA LYS A 43 -11.23 13.39 18.90
C LYS A 43 -12.68 13.35 19.42
N PRO A 44 -13.17 12.15 19.74
CA PRO A 44 -12.50 10.86 19.63
C PRO A 44 -12.36 10.40 18.16
N VAL A 45 -11.25 9.74 17.84
CA VAL A 45 -11.09 9.07 16.53
C VAL A 45 -12.06 7.91 16.44
N GLU A 46 -12.84 7.84 15.36
CA GLU A 46 -13.81 6.77 15.11
C GLU A 46 -13.25 5.66 14.22
N ALA A 47 -12.34 6.01 13.31
CA ALA A 47 -11.74 5.05 12.39
C ALA A 47 -10.31 5.39 11.99
N VAL A 48 -9.53 4.35 11.74
CA VAL A 48 -8.18 4.39 11.16
C VAL A 48 -8.22 3.69 9.81
N LEU A 49 -7.77 4.37 8.77
CA LEU A 49 -7.58 3.84 7.42
C LEU A 49 -6.08 3.57 7.24
N MET A 50 -5.70 2.31 7.18
CA MET A 50 -4.30 1.89 7.21
C MET A 50 -3.90 1.30 5.87
N ASP A 51 -2.84 1.81 5.27
CA ASP A 51 -2.23 1.21 4.09
C ASP A 51 -1.60 -0.14 4.41
N LEU A 52 -1.36 -0.97 3.38
CA LEU A 52 -0.74 -2.28 3.53
C LEU A 52 0.78 -2.21 3.36
N ASP A 53 1.24 -1.98 2.13
CA ASP A 53 2.64 -2.10 1.76
C ASP A 53 3.49 -0.95 2.31
N GLY A 54 4.51 -1.25 3.12
CA GLY A 54 5.35 -0.25 3.79
C GLY A 54 4.74 0.33 5.07
N THR A 55 3.45 0.16 5.30
CA THR A 55 2.71 0.66 6.47
C THR A 55 2.33 -0.45 7.44
N THR A 56 1.69 -1.50 6.96
CA THR A 56 1.28 -2.68 7.75
C THR A 56 2.30 -3.81 7.64
N VAL A 57 2.86 -3.98 6.45
CA VAL A 57 3.79 -5.05 6.10
C VAL A 57 4.93 -4.55 5.22
N THR A 58 6.13 -5.09 5.44
CA THR A 58 7.25 -4.98 4.50
C THR A 58 7.36 -6.31 3.75
N SER A 59 7.14 -6.28 2.43
CA SER A 59 7.09 -7.46 1.55
C SER A 59 8.24 -7.52 0.54
N GLU A 60 9.20 -6.60 0.62
CA GLU A 60 10.29 -6.45 -0.35
C GLU A 60 11.10 -7.75 -0.55
N GLU A 61 11.47 -8.43 0.54
CA GLU A 61 12.22 -9.69 0.48
C GLU A 61 11.46 -10.79 -0.28
N PHE A 62 10.14 -10.83 -0.14
CA PHE A 62 9.31 -11.77 -0.88
C PHE A 62 9.36 -11.48 -2.39
N TRP A 63 9.22 -10.21 -2.78
CA TRP A 63 9.19 -9.86 -4.21
C TRP A 63 10.55 -10.02 -4.88
N ILE A 64 11.66 -9.78 -4.16
CA ILE A 64 13.02 -10.11 -4.63
C ILE A 64 13.15 -11.63 -4.85
N TYR A 65 12.66 -12.43 -3.90
CA TYR A 65 12.62 -13.89 -4.05
C TYR A 65 11.81 -14.34 -5.26
N ILE A 66 10.66 -13.72 -5.53
CA ILE A 66 9.85 -14.02 -6.73
C ILE A 66 10.61 -13.69 -8.02
N ILE A 67 11.34 -12.59 -8.06
CA ILE A 67 12.18 -12.24 -9.22
C ILE A 67 13.26 -13.30 -9.43
N GLU A 68 13.95 -13.70 -8.37
CA GLU A 68 14.98 -14.75 -8.43
C GLU A 68 14.39 -16.07 -8.95
N ARG A 69 13.26 -16.52 -8.41
CA ARG A 69 12.55 -17.72 -8.86
C ARG A 69 12.11 -17.62 -10.32
N THR A 70 11.68 -16.44 -10.74
CA THR A 70 11.31 -16.17 -12.14
C THR A 70 12.48 -16.36 -13.07
N MET A 71 13.64 -15.80 -12.71
CA MET A 71 14.86 -15.95 -13.51
C MET A 71 15.33 -17.42 -13.53
N GLN A 72 15.28 -18.13 -12.41
CA GLN A 72 15.59 -19.57 -12.35
C GLN A 72 14.73 -20.37 -13.33
N GLU A 73 13.41 -20.15 -13.37
CA GLU A 73 12.50 -20.84 -14.29
C GLU A 73 12.74 -20.41 -15.75
N LEU A 74 12.98 -19.12 -15.99
CA LEU A 74 13.20 -18.57 -17.34
C LEU A 74 14.39 -19.24 -18.04
N VAL A 75 15.50 -19.39 -17.31
CA VAL A 75 16.76 -19.93 -17.87
C VAL A 75 16.96 -21.42 -17.54
N SER A 76 16.03 -22.06 -16.83
CA SER A 76 16.13 -23.44 -16.37
C SER A 76 17.39 -23.72 -15.54
N ASP A 77 17.81 -22.77 -14.72
CA ASP A 77 18.95 -22.86 -13.80
C ASP A 77 18.54 -22.56 -12.37
N ASN A 78 18.35 -23.60 -11.56
CA ASN A 78 17.99 -23.48 -10.15
C ASN A 78 19.10 -22.93 -9.25
N ASN A 79 20.32 -22.75 -9.77
CA ASN A 79 21.44 -22.18 -9.03
C ASN A 79 21.60 -20.68 -9.28
N PHE A 80 20.76 -20.08 -10.11
CA PHE A 80 20.76 -18.62 -10.27
C PHE A 80 20.38 -17.95 -8.97
N HIS A 81 21.15 -16.96 -8.57
CA HIS A 81 20.89 -16.09 -7.41
C HIS A 81 21.19 -14.65 -7.78
N LEU A 82 20.37 -13.73 -7.27
CA LEU A 82 20.65 -12.31 -7.34
C LEU A 82 21.81 -11.95 -6.40
N GLU A 83 22.70 -11.09 -6.86
CA GLU A 83 23.75 -10.53 -6.02
C GLU A 83 23.18 -9.44 -5.10
N GLU A 84 23.79 -9.22 -3.93
CA GLU A 84 23.40 -8.13 -3.03
C GLU A 84 23.42 -6.76 -3.73
N ALA A 85 24.33 -6.58 -4.67
CA ALA A 85 24.42 -5.37 -5.50
C ALA A 85 23.24 -5.15 -6.44
N ASP A 86 22.42 -6.18 -6.69
CA ASP A 86 21.23 -6.09 -7.56
C ASP A 86 20.00 -5.54 -6.84
N VAL A 87 19.96 -5.69 -5.51
CA VAL A 87 18.79 -5.32 -4.69
C VAL A 87 18.26 -3.92 -5.02
N PRO A 88 19.07 -2.86 -5.16
CA PRO A 88 18.58 -1.53 -5.51
C PRO A 88 17.90 -1.43 -6.88
N PHE A 89 18.11 -2.40 -7.76
CA PHE A 89 17.57 -2.42 -9.13
C PHE A 89 16.39 -3.39 -9.30
N VAL A 90 16.15 -4.23 -8.28
CA VAL A 90 15.03 -5.20 -8.26
C VAL A 90 14.03 -4.88 -7.15
N SER A 91 14.07 -3.64 -6.64
CA SER A 91 13.19 -3.09 -5.62
C SER A 91 12.78 -1.66 -5.97
N GLY A 92 11.56 -1.28 -5.61
CA GLY A 92 11.08 0.10 -5.74
C GLY A 92 10.67 0.55 -7.15
N PHE A 93 10.77 -0.30 -8.17
CA PHE A 93 10.36 -0.04 -9.55
C PHE A 93 9.24 -0.99 -9.98
N THR A 94 8.87 -0.96 -11.26
CA THR A 94 7.86 -1.90 -11.79
C THR A 94 8.45 -3.30 -11.97
N THR A 95 7.61 -4.33 -11.91
CA THR A 95 8.02 -5.71 -12.19
C THR A 95 8.75 -5.84 -13.54
N ALA A 96 8.26 -5.13 -14.56
CA ALA A 96 8.90 -5.15 -15.88
C ALA A 96 10.31 -4.57 -15.85
N ASP A 97 10.54 -3.47 -15.11
CA ASP A 97 11.87 -2.85 -14.96
C ASP A 97 12.84 -3.80 -14.23
N HIS A 98 12.36 -4.43 -13.15
CA HIS A 98 13.17 -5.41 -12.40
C HIS A 98 13.61 -6.58 -13.27
N LEU A 99 12.67 -7.20 -13.98
CA LEU A 99 12.96 -8.32 -14.87
C LEU A 99 13.86 -7.90 -16.04
N GLN A 100 13.63 -6.72 -16.63
CA GLN A 100 14.46 -6.22 -17.70
C GLN A 100 15.90 -5.96 -17.25
N TYR A 101 16.09 -5.45 -16.02
CA TYR A 101 17.41 -5.32 -15.42
C TYR A 101 18.12 -6.68 -15.33
N CYS A 102 17.46 -7.70 -14.77
CA CYS A 102 18.03 -9.05 -14.64
C CYS A 102 18.37 -9.66 -16.00
N ILE A 103 17.47 -9.52 -16.99
CA ILE A 103 17.69 -9.99 -18.35
C ILE A 103 18.94 -9.29 -18.94
N ASN A 104 19.00 -7.97 -18.89
CA ASN A 104 20.12 -7.22 -19.47
C ASN A 104 21.47 -7.60 -18.84
N LYS A 105 21.49 -7.84 -17.51
CA LYS A 105 22.73 -8.13 -16.79
C LYS A 105 23.19 -9.59 -16.99
N TYR A 106 22.27 -10.52 -16.92
CA TYR A 106 22.62 -11.95 -16.81
C TYR A 106 22.33 -12.75 -18.06
N TYR A 107 21.24 -12.46 -18.77
CA TYR A 107 20.71 -13.28 -19.88
C TYR A 107 20.14 -12.40 -21.01
N PRO A 108 20.95 -11.60 -21.69
CA PRO A 108 20.48 -10.54 -22.61
C PRO A 108 19.73 -11.01 -23.86
N ASN A 109 19.65 -12.34 -24.07
CA ASN A 109 18.92 -12.93 -25.18
C ASN A 109 17.52 -13.45 -24.79
N GLU A 110 17.15 -13.35 -23.51
CA GLU A 110 15.85 -13.79 -23.03
C GLU A 110 14.76 -12.74 -23.29
N ASP A 111 13.52 -13.21 -23.41
CA ASP A 111 12.36 -12.38 -23.72
C ASP A 111 11.67 -11.86 -22.46
N LEU A 112 11.46 -10.55 -22.37
CA LEU A 112 10.79 -9.91 -21.23
C LEU A 112 9.33 -10.36 -21.09
N GLY A 113 8.60 -10.54 -22.20
CA GLY A 113 7.21 -10.97 -22.16
C GLY A 113 7.08 -12.35 -21.52
N LYS A 114 7.95 -13.29 -21.92
CA LYS A 114 8.05 -14.61 -21.30
C LYS A 114 8.40 -14.53 -19.80
N ALA A 115 9.34 -13.66 -19.42
CA ALA A 115 9.70 -13.46 -18.02
C ALA A 115 8.51 -12.96 -17.19
N ILE A 116 7.72 -12.03 -17.71
CA ILE A 116 6.52 -11.50 -17.04
C ILE A 116 5.46 -12.60 -16.86
N GLU A 117 5.23 -13.45 -17.87
CA GLU A 117 4.31 -14.59 -17.76
C GLU A 117 4.75 -15.57 -16.66
N ILE A 118 6.04 -15.92 -16.64
CA ILE A 118 6.62 -16.77 -15.60
C ILE A 118 6.49 -16.11 -14.22
N TYR A 119 6.79 -14.80 -14.11
CA TYR A 119 6.65 -14.07 -12.85
C TYR A 119 5.24 -14.18 -12.26
N HIS A 120 4.21 -13.95 -13.04
CA HIS A 120 2.84 -14.07 -12.56
C HIS A 120 2.48 -15.50 -12.14
N LYS A 121 2.96 -16.50 -12.86
CA LYS A 121 2.77 -17.90 -12.51
C LYS A 121 3.47 -18.26 -11.20
N VAL A 122 4.74 -17.90 -11.05
CA VAL A 122 5.55 -18.16 -9.85
C VAL A 122 4.97 -17.41 -8.66
N ALA A 123 4.69 -16.12 -8.81
CA ALA A 123 4.12 -15.32 -7.74
C ALA A 123 2.80 -15.91 -7.24
N LYS A 124 1.91 -16.29 -8.17
CA LYS A 124 0.64 -16.91 -7.79
C LYS A 124 0.84 -18.22 -7.03
N ALA A 125 1.71 -19.10 -7.50
CA ALA A 125 1.96 -20.37 -6.85
C ALA A 125 2.52 -20.21 -5.43
N GLU A 126 3.50 -19.31 -5.23
CA GLU A 126 4.09 -19.05 -3.92
C GLU A 126 3.10 -18.39 -2.95
N LEU A 127 2.23 -17.51 -3.44
CA LEU A 127 1.18 -16.87 -2.63
C LEU A 127 0.05 -17.85 -2.27
N ASP A 128 -0.31 -18.76 -3.16
CA ASP A 128 -1.26 -19.84 -2.86
C ASP A 128 -0.70 -20.76 -1.74
N GLU A 129 0.60 -21.09 -1.74
CA GLU A 129 1.26 -21.83 -0.66
C GLU A 129 1.13 -21.10 0.69
N ILE A 130 1.24 -19.76 0.70
CA ILE A 130 1.04 -18.97 1.92
C ILE A 130 -0.39 -19.10 2.44
N LEU A 131 -1.40 -19.01 1.57
CA LEU A 131 -2.79 -19.17 1.97
C LEU A 131 -3.06 -20.55 2.57
N GLU A 132 -2.41 -21.59 2.03
CA GLU A 132 -2.53 -22.98 2.52
C GLU A 132 -1.71 -23.24 3.81
N GLY A 133 -1.03 -22.25 4.37
CA GLY A 133 -0.26 -22.38 5.60
C GLY A 133 1.16 -22.88 5.41
N ARG A 134 1.66 -22.84 4.20
CA ARG A 134 3.01 -23.19 3.78
C ARG A 134 3.70 -21.96 3.18
N GLY A 135 4.81 -22.11 2.49
CA GLY A 135 5.50 -21.02 1.80
C GLY A 135 6.35 -20.13 2.71
N LYS A 136 6.87 -19.04 2.15
CA LYS A 136 7.79 -18.12 2.82
C LYS A 136 7.07 -17.03 3.62
N VAL A 137 6.33 -17.41 4.65
CA VAL A 137 5.60 -16.49 5.54
C VAL A 137 6.53 -15.45 6.17
N GLU A 138 7.75 -15.86 6.54
CA GLU A 138 8.77 -15.01 7.17
C GLU A 138 9.30 -13.87 6.29
N ALA A 139 9.06 -13.93 4.98
CA ALA A 139 9.44 -12.85 4.05
C ALA A 139 8.47 -11.65 4.10
N PHE A 140 7.34 -11.81 4.78
CA PHE A 140 6.39 -10.73 5.07
C PHE A 140 6.58 -10.26 6.51
N LYS A 141 7.27 -9.12 6.66
CA LYS A 141 7.60 -8.60 7.99
C LYS A 141 6.54 -7.62 8.46
N PRO A 142 5.89 -7.87 9.60
CA PRO A 142 4.97 -6.90 10.19
C PRO A 142 5.73 -5.63 10.59
N THR A 143 5.08 -4.48 10.45
CA THR A 143 5.57 -3.24 11.02
C THR A 143 5.73 -3.38 12.53
N GLU A 144 6.79 -2.81 13.10
CA GLU A 144 7.06 -2.88 14.53
C GLU A 144 5.89 -2.33 15.36
N GLY A 145 5.49 -3.07 16.39
CA GLY A 145 4.36 -2.72 17.25
C GLY A 145 2.97 -2.89 16.61
N LEU A 146 2.87 -3.51 15.42
CA LEU A 146 1.59 -3.66 14.71
C LEU A 146 0.53 -4.38 15.53
N LYS A 147 0.89 -5.48 16.18
CA LYS A 147 -0.06 -6.28 16.98
C LYS A 147 -0.67 -5.46 18.10
N GLU A 148 0.17 -4.81 18.88
CA GLU A 148 -0.23 -3.97 20.01
C GLU A 148 -1.09 -2.81 19.53
N PHE A 149 -0.69 -2.16 18.43
CA PHE A 149 -1.42 -1.07 17.81
C PHE A 149 -2.83 -1.48 17.40
N LEU A 150 -2.97 -2.56 16.65
CA LEU A 150 -4.27 -3.03 16.15
C LEU A 150 -5.20 -3.47 17.30
N TYR A 151 -4.68 -4.16 18.31
CA TYR A 151 -5.48 -4.55 19.47
C TYR A 151 -5.88 -3.34 20.32
N GLU A 152 -5.02 -2.34 20.45
CA GLU A 152 -5.36 -1.12 21.18
C GLU A 152 -6.47 -0.32 20.48
N LEU A 153 -6.44 -0.22 19.14
CA LEU A 153 -7.53 0.37 18.37
C LEU A 153 -8.85 -0.34 18.62
N LYS A 154 -8.84 -1.68 18.57
CA LYS A 154 -10.05 -2.50 18.88
C LYS A 154 -10.53 -2.30 20.30
N ARG A 155 -9.62 -2.23 21.29
CA ARG A 155 -9.95 -1.97 22.68
C ARG A 155 -10.63 -0.61 22.89
N ARG A 156 -10.21 0.40 22.13
CA ARG A 156 -10.81 1.75 22.12
C ARG A 156 -12.12 1.81 21.31
N GLY A 157 -12.52 0.74 20.64
CA GLY A 157 -13.71 0.70 19.76
C GLY A 157 -13.52 1.46 18.44
N ILE A 158 -12.27 1.72 18.05
CA ILE A 158 -11.92 2.39 16.80
C ILE A 158 -12.00 1.36 15.66
N LYS A 159 -12.72 1.69 14.60
CA LYS A 159 -12.83 0.85 13.41
C LYS A 159 -11.54 0.90 12.58
N ILE A 160 -11.18 -0.23 11.98
CA ILE A 160 -9.94 -0.35 11.22
C ILE A 160 -10.26 -0.77 9.78
N GLY A 161 -9.90 0.09 8.81
CA GLY A 161 -9.95 -0.21 7.39
C GLY A 161 -8.55 -0.47 6.83
N LEU A 162 -8.35 -1.63 6.19
CA LEU A 162 -7.13 -1.92 5.45
C LEU A 162 -7.30 -1.47 3.99
N VAL A 163 -6.32 -0.75 3.47
CA VAL A 163 -6.43 -0.09 2.16
C VAL A 163 -5.15 -0.31 1.36
N THR A 164 -5.26 -0.96 0.20
CA THR A 164 -4.11 -1.12 -0.71
C THR A 164 -4.52 -1.02 -2.17
N SER A 165 -3.62 -0.50 -3.02
CA SER A 165 -3.70 -0.60 -4.47
C SER A 165 -3.14 -1.92 -5.01
N GLY A 166 -2.61 -2.77 -4.16
CA GLY A 166 -2.20 -4.13 -4.50
C GLY A 166 -3.39 -5.00 -4.89
N LEU A 167 -3.21 -5.85 -5.91
CA LEU A 167 -4.24 -6.79 -6.33
C LEU A 167 -4.55 -7.78 -5.20
N ASP A 168 -5.81 -8.21 -5.09
CA ASP A 168 -6.28 -9.09 -4.02
C ASP A 168 -5.46 -10.38 -3.87
N TYR A 169 -5.08 -11.00 -5.00
CA TYR A 169 -4.27 -12.22 -5.01
C TYR A 169 -2.86 -12.02 -4.43
N LYS A 170 -2.38 -10.78 -4.30
CA LYS A 170 -1.13 -10.40 -3.62
C LYS A 170 -1.39 -9.97 -2.18
N ALA A 171 -2.26 -8.99 -2.00
CA ALA A 171 -2.53 -8.34 -0.73
C ALA A 171 -3.10 -9.28 0.34
N ILE A 172 -4.00 -10.19 -0.04
CA ILE A 172 -4.59 -11.11 0.93
C ILE A 172 -3.58 -12.11 1.49
N PRO A 173 -2.74 -12.80 0.70
CA PRO A 173 -1.67 -13.64 1.24
C PRO A 173 -0.67 -12.87 2.12
N GLU A 174 -0.31 -11.64 1.76
CA GLU A 174 0.60 -10.80 2.55
C GLU A 174 0.06 -10.55 3.96
N ILE A 175 -1.19 -10.09 4.08
CA ILE A 175 -1.77 -9.82 5.39
C ILE A 175 -2.06 -11.11 6.18
N VAL A 176 -2.37 -12.22 5.50
CA VAL A 176 -2.51 -13.54 6.14
C VAL A 176 -1.17 -14.01 6.71
N ALA A 177 -0.07 -13.82 5.97
CA ALA A 177 1.27 -14.14 6.44
C ALA A 177 1.64 -13.35 7.70
N VAL A 178 1.42 -12.03 7.68
CA VAL A 178 1.65 -11.13 8.83
C VAL A 178 0.86 -11.58 10.05
N PHE A 179 -0.43 -11.87 9.89
CA PHE A 179 -1.29 -12.28 11.00
C PHE A 179 -0.88 -13.65 11.57
N ARG A 180 -0.40 -14.57 10.74
CA ARG A 180 0.19 -15.84 11.22
C ARG A 180 1.46 -15.61 12.01
N THR A 181 2.38 -14.77 11.51
CA THR A 181 3.61 -14.43 12.21
C THR A 181 3.32 -13.84 13.59
N LEU A 182 2.28 -13.01 13.70
CA LEU A 182 1.87 -12.36 14.94
C LEU A 182 0.91 -13.19 15.81
N ASP A 183 0.48 -14.37 15.37
CA ASP A 183 -0.55 -15.20 16.04
C ASP A 183 -1.82 -14.40 16.35
N MET A 184 -2.37 -13.75 15.30
CA MET A 184 -3.56 -12.88 15.42
C MET A 184 -4.83 -13.50 14.81
N GLY A 185 -4.74 -14.70 14.26
CA GLY A 185 -5.88 -15.38 13.64
C GLY A 185 -6.17 -14.90 12.20
N ASP A 186 -7.44 -14.73 11.87
CA ASP A 186 -7.91 -14.44 10.51
C ASP A 186 -8.02 -12.92 10.27
N PRO A 187 -7.18 -12.31 9.42
CA PRO A 187 -7.24 -10.86 9.14
C PRO A 187 -8.57 -10.44 8.52
N LEU A 188 -9.23 -11.30 7.74
CA LEU A 188 -10.49 -10.99 7.06
C LEU A 188 -11.67 -10.84 8.04
N LYS A 189 -11.52 -11.40 9.24
CA LYS A 189 -12.45 -11.21 10.34
C LYS A 189 -12.02 -10.12 11.32
N PHE A 190 -10.76 -9.77 11.31
CA PHE A 190 -10.19 -8.79 12.23
C PHE A 190 -10.45 -7.35 11.76
N TYR A 191 -10.16 -7.04 10.48
CA TYR A 191 -10.43 -5.72 9.92
C TYR A 191 -11.94 -5.50 9.74
N ASP A 192 -12.40 -4.27 9.99
CA ASP A 192 -13.81 -3.90 9.81
C ASP A 192 -14.17 -3.66 8.35
N ALA A 193 -13.18 -3.34 7.51
CA ALA A 193 -13.28 -3.27 6.05
C ALA A 193 -11.90 -3.44 5.41
N ILE A 194 -11.87 -4.03 4.22
CA ILE A 194 -10.68 -4.18 3.40
C ILE A 194 -11.00 -3.73 1.98
N ILE A 195 -10.11 -2.98 1.36
CA ILE A 195 -10.13 -2.68 -0.08
C ILE A 195 -8.80 -3.07 -0.71
N THR A 196 -8.87 -3.70 -1.87
CA THR A 196 -7.71 -4.11 -2.68
C THR A 196 -7.84 -3.57 -4.09
N GLY A 197 -6.76 -3.55 -4.86
CA GLY A 197 -6.72 -3.10 -6.26
C GLY A 197 -7.44 -4.01 -7.26
N GLY A 198 -8.16 -5.00 -6.79
CA GLY A 198 -9.00 -5.88 -7.58
C GLY A 198 -9.54 -6.99 -6.68
N HIS A 199 -10.83 -7.20 -6.71
CA HIS A 199 -11.48 -8.28 -5.99
C HIS A 199 -11.87 -9.42 -6.94
N ARG A 200 -12.01 -10.61 -6.41
CA ARG A 200 -12.57 -11.74 -7.16
C ARG A 200 -14.05 -11.50 -7.41
N LYS A 201 -14.38 -11.10 -8.64
CA LYS A 201 -15.77 -10.81 -9.04
C LYS A 201 -16.70 -12.02 -8.99
N ASP A 202 -16.15 -13.20 -9.09
CA ASP A 202 -16.85 -14.48 -9.15
C ASP A 202 -17.16 -15.09 -7.79
N THR A 203 -16.29 -14.87 -6.77
CA THR A 203 -16.44 -15.53 -5.48
C THR A 203 -16.76 -14.58 -4.32
N HIS A 204 -16.33 -13.33 -4.35
CA HIS A 204 -16.37 -12.37 -3.20
C HIS A 204 -15.79 -12.98 -1.90
N GLU A 205 -14.84 -13.89 -2.05
CA GLU A 205 -14.42 -14.84 -1.02
C GLU A 205 -13.71 -14.16 0.14
N TYR A 206 -13.06 -13.04 -0.14
CA TYR A 206 -12.21 -12.35 0.83
C TYR A 206 -12.85 -11.13 1.47
N GLY A 207 -14.10 -10.82 1.14
CA GLY A 207 -14.78 -9.67 1.71
C GLY A 207 -14.13 -8.31 1.40
N SER A 208 -13.26 -8.26 0.39
CA SER A 208 -12.65 -7.00 -0.04
C SER A 208 -13.59 -6.17 -0.91
N LEU A 209 -13.52 -4.86 -0.74
CA LEU A 209 -14.16 -3.91 -1.65
C LEU A 209 -13.31 -3.76 -2.90
N GLY A 210 -13.95 -3.66 -4.07
CA GLY A 210 -13.24 -3.45 -5.33
C GLY A 210 -12.74 -2.03 -5.48
N GLU A 211 -11.50 -1.87 -5.91
CA GLU A 211 -10.92 -0.59 -6.26
C GLU A 211 -11.26 -0.22 -7.71
N ILE A 212 -11.80 0.97 -7.93
CA ILE A 212 -12.09 1.50 -9.27
C ILE A 212 -10.91 2.32 -9.80
N ALA A 213 -10.21 3.04 -8.92
CA ALA A 213 -9.08 3.87 -9.30
C ALA A 213 -8.01 3.84 -8.19
N ALA A 214 -6.80 3.45 -8.58
CA ALA A 214 -5.64 3.34 -7.71
C ALA A 214 -5.22 4.69 -7.11
N LYS A 215 -4.50 4.66 -5.97
CA LYS A 215 -3.81 5.82 -5.42
C LYS A 215 -2.96 6.48 -6.52
N PRO A 216 -2.93 7.79 -6.64
CA PRO A 216 -3.35 8.81 -5.68
C PRO A 216 -4.82 9.25 -5.79
N HIS A 217 -5.69 8.53 -6.51
CA HIS A 217 -7.11 8.82 -6.52
C HIS A 217 -7.72 8.62 -5.13
N PRO A 218 -8.58 9.53 -4.61
CA PRO A 218 -9.13 9.43 -3.26
C PRO A 218 -10.14 8.29 -3.07
N TRP A 219 -10.63 7.70 -4.14
CA TRP A 219 -11.67 6.68 -4.14
C TRP A 219 -11.43 5.59 -3.10
N VAL A 220 -10.25 5.00 -3.11
CA VAL A 220 -9.91 3.86 -2.27
C VAL A 220 -10.14 4.13 -0.78
N TYR A 221 -9.80 5.33 -0.30
CA TYR A 221 -10.02 5.74 1.09
C TYR A 221 -11.46 6.16 1.37
N THR A 222 -12.11 6.85 0.44
CA THR A 222 -13.52 7.24 0.59
C THR A 222 -14.42 6.02 0.58
N GLU A 223 -14.15 5.04 -0.29
CA GLU A 223 -14.92 3.79 -0.37
C GLU A 223 -14.85 3.01 0.95
N VAL A 224 -13.65 2.81 1.50
CA VAL A 224 -13.50 2.14 2.79
C VAL A 224 -14.19 2.92 3.90
N ALA A 225 -13.99 4.23 3.99
CA ALA A 225 -14.59 5.03 5.06
C ALA A 225 -16.14 4.99 5.02
N TYR A 226 -16.72 5.29 3.86
CA TYR A 226 -18.17 5.48 3.77
C TYR A 226 -18.94 4.19 3.51
N MET A 227 -18.45 3.32 2.62
CA MET A 227 -19.15 2.09 2.26
C MET A 227 -18.74 0.92 3.15
N GLY A 228 -17.45 0.75 3.40
CA GLY A 228 -16.92 -0.33 4.25
C GLY A 228 -17.25 -0.10 5.73
N LEU A 229 -16.70 0.95 6.31
CA LEU A 229 -16.82 1.25 7.74
C LEU A 229 -18.10 1.98 8.12
N LYS A 230 -18.84 2.51 7.13
CA LYS A 230 -20.11 3.26 7.32
C LYS A 230 -19.94 4.43 8.28
N ILE A 231 -18.83 5.18 8.11
CA ILE A 231 -18.53 6.37 8.91
C ILE A 231 -19.54 7.48 8.61
N LYS A 232 -20.00 8.13 9.68
CA LYS A 232 -20.92 9.28 9.59
C LYS A 232 -20.21 10.61 9.80
N ASN A 233 -19.14 10.61 10.60
CA ASN A 233 -18.37 11.80 10.95
C ASN A 233 -16.96 11.67 10.34
N PRO A 234 -16.76 12.08 9.07
CA PRO A 234 -15.48 11.91 8.38
C PRO A 234 -14.34 12.70 9.02
N GLU A 235 -14.64 13.74 9.80
CA GLU A 235 -13.66 14.49 10.56
C GLU A 235 -12.98 13.67 11.67
N ASN A 236 -13.60 12.58 12.12
CA ASN A 236 -13.07 11.68 13.15
C ASN A 236 -12.31 10.47 12.54
N VAL A 237 -11.93 10.57 11.27
CA VAL A 237 -11.16 9.53 10.56
C VAL A 237 -9.73 9.99 10.36
N ILE A 238 -8.79 9.10 10.56
CA ILE A 238 -7.37 9.32 10.24
C ILE A 238 -6.87 8.29 9.23
N GLY A 239 -5.85 8.66 8.47
CA GLY A 239 -5.12 7.75 7.60
C GLY A 239 -3.68 7.53 8.06
N ILE A 240 -3.13 6.34 7.81
CA ILE A 240 -1.72 6.00 8.04
C ILE A 240 -1.13 5.52 6.73
N GLU A 241 -0.02 6.13 6.34
CA GLU A 241 0.63 5.92 5.05
C GLU A 241 2.14 6.16 5.12
N ASP A 242 2.87 5.50 4.22
CA ASP A 242 4.31 5.70 4.01
C ASP A 242 4.63 6.26 2.62
N SER A 243 3.67 6.19 1.69
CA SER A 243 3.86 6.53 0.28
C SER A 243 3.30 7.90 -0.12
N ALA A 244 3.97 8.55 -1.08
CA ALA A 244 3.51 9.80 -1.69
C ALA A 244 2.11 9.66 -2.32
N ALA A 245 1.85 8.55 -3.02
CA ALA A 245 0.57 8.31 -3.67
C ALA A 245 -0.57 8.17 -2.66
N GLY A 246 -0.33 7.46 -1.55
CA GLY A 246 -1.32 7.28 -0.51
C GLY A 246 -1.58 8.53 0.31
N VAL A 247 -0.54 9.30 0.64
CA VAL A 247 -0.71 10.61 1.28
C VAL A 247 -1.57 11.53 0.42
N MET A 248 -1.31 11.60 -0.89
CA MET A 248 -2.16 12.38 -1.80
C MET A 248 -3.60 11.87 -1.80
N ALA A 249 -3.81 10.55 -1.89
CA ALA A 249 -5.14 9.96 -1.90
C ALA A 249 -5.94 10.29 -0.62
N LEU A 250 -5.33 10.16 0.56
CA LEU A 250 -5.94 10.53 1.85
C LEU A 250 -6.27 12.03 1.91
N ARG A 251 -5.34 12.88 1.48
CA ARG A 251 -5.54 14.34 1.50
C ARG A 251 -6.59 14.81 0.50
N PHE A 252 -6.70 14.17 -0.65
CA PHE A 252 -7.76 14.42 -1.63
C PHE A 252 -9.13 13.91 -1.14
N ALA A 253 -9.13 12.85 -0.31
CA ALA A 253 -10.32 12.40 0.40
C ALA A 253 -10.71 13.31 1.60
N GLY A 254 -9.83 14.24 2.00
CA GLY A 254 -10.06 15.17 3.10
C GLY A 254 -9.66 14.66 4.48
N PHE A 255 -8.97 13.53 4.58
CA PHE A 255 -8.55 12.94 5.86
C PHE A 255 -7.17 13.45 6.32
N PRO A 256 -6.95 13.65 7.64
CA PRO A 256 -5.62 13.85 8.21
C PRO A 256 -4.78 12.57 8.07
N VAL A 257 -3.48 12.76 7.78
CA VAL A 257 -2.55 11.67 7.51
C VAL A 257 -1.42 11.64 8.51
N PHE A 258 -1.22 10.51 9.16
CA PHE A 258 0.03 10.18 9.84
C PHE A 258 0.97 9.51 8.82
N GLY A 259 2.07 10.20 8.51
CA GLY A 259 3.04 9.70 7.54
C GLY A 259 4.16 8.93 8.24
N LEU A 260 4.35 7.64 7.93
CA LEU A 260 5.50 6.88 8.41
C LEU A 260 6.78 7.32 7.69
N ASN A 261 7.89 7.41 8.42
CA ASN A 261 9.16 7.85 7.88
C ASN A 261 9.87 6.78 7.02
N ALA A 262 9.38 5.53 7.03
CA ALA A 262 10.00 4.41 6.32
C ALA A 262 9.86 4.48 4.78
N GLY A 263 8.85 5.22 4.27
CA GLY A 263 8.55 5.27 2.83
C GLY A 263 9.12 6.48 2.09
N ASN A 264 8.47 6.87 0.99
CA ASN A 264 8.97 7.87 0.06
C ASN A 264 8.34 9.29 0.18
N ILE A 265 7.58 9.55 1.25
CA ILE A 265 6.87 10.83 1.45
C ILE A 265 7.84 12.02 1.42
N THR A 266 8.90 11.95 2.24
CA THR A 266 9.90 13.02 2.36
C THR A 266 10.68 13.21 1.07
N GLN A 267 11.10 12.14 0.41
CA GLN A 267 11.80 12.20 -0.88
C GLN A 267 10.94 12.85 -1.97
N SER A 268 9.63 12.67 -1.89
CA SER A 268 8.65 13.30 -2.79
C SER A 268 8.32 14.75 -2.41
N GLY A 269 8.81 15.23 -1.26
CA GLY A 269 8.56 16.58 -0.76
C GLY A 269 7.10 16.83 -0.36
N LEU A 270 6.41 15.79 0.15
CA LEU A 270 5.00 15.82 0.53
C LEU A 270 4.76 15.87 2.05
N ASP A 271 5.80 16.06 2.85
CA ASP A 271 5.68 16.15 4.33
C ASP A 271 4.62 17.15 4.77
N CYS A 272 4.49 18.27 4.06
CA CYS A 272 3.51 19.32 4.36
C CYS A 272 2.05 18.90 4.12
N LEU A 273 1.79 17.76 3.50
CA LEU A 273 0.47 17.15 3.37
C LEU A 273 0.13 16.27 4.57
N CYS A 274 1.11 15.79 5.32
CA CYS A 274 0.88 15.02 6.53
C CYS A 274 0.34 15.94 7.66
N TYR A 275 -0.57 15.42 8.46
CA TYR A 275 -0.90 16.01 9.76
C TYR A 275 0.33 15.94 10.67
N LYS A 276 0.95 14.75 10.72
CA LYS A 276 2.17 14.50 11.46
C LYS A 276 2.99 13.39 10.79
N LYS A 277 4.31 13.57 10.79
CA LYS A 277 5.27 12.49 10.44
C LYS A 277 5.64 11.78 11.75
N VAL A 278 5.72 10.45 11.70
CA VAL A 278 6.00 9.59 12.85
C VAL A 278 7.00 8.49 12.48
N ASP A 279 7.74 8.03 13.48
CA ASP A 279 8.68 6.91 13.33
C ASP A 279 8.07 5.57 13.77
N SER A 280 6.95 5.61 14.51
CA SER A 280 6.31 4.40 15.05
C SER A 280 4.79 4.51 15.10
N LEU A 281 4.14 3.35 15.13
CA LEU A 281 2.70 3.26 15.36
C LEU A 281 2.31 3.70 16.78
N GLN A 282 3.21 3.58 17.76
CA GLN A 282 2.97 4.02 19.14
C GLN A 282 2.76 5.53 19.22
N GLU A 283 3.53 6.32 18.47
CA GLU A 283 3.34 7.77 18.45
C GLU A 283 1.95 8.18 17.95
N ILE A 284 1.34 7.36 17.08
CA ILE A 284 -0.04 7.58 16.62
C ILE A 284 -1.03 7.29 17.76
N LEU A 285 -0.85 6.20 18.52
CA LEU A 285 -1.70 5.88 19.66
C LEU A 285 -1.67 6.98 20.71
N ASP A 286 -0.49 7.55 20.98
CA ASP A 286 -0.29 8.63 21.93
C ASP A 286 -0.99 9.93 21.46
N GLU A 287 -0.96 10.18 20.15
CA GLU A 287 -1.56 11.39 19.57
C GLU A 287 -3.09 11.32 19.52
N ILE A 288 -3.68 10.13 19.35
CA ILE A 288 -5.14 9.93 19.25
C ILE A 288 -5.81 9.59 20.59
N GLU A 289 -5.05 9.61 21.67
CA GLU A 289 -5.55 9.42 23.05
C GLU A 289 -6.53 10.50 23.53
#